data_dee913516712c74fc5951bba7a8b0cb8
#
_entry.id   dee913516712c74fc5951bba7a8b0cb8
#
_cell.length_a   1.000
_cell.length_b   1.000
_cell.length_c   1.000
_cell.angle_alpha   90.00
_cell.angle_beta   90.00
_cell.angle_gamma   90.00
#
_symmetry.space_group_name_H-M   'P 1'
#
loop_
_entity.id
_entity.type
_entity.pdbx_description
1 polymer ?
#
loop_
_entity_poly.entity_id
_entity_poly.type
_entity_poly.pdbx_seq_one_letter_code
_entity_poly.pdbx_strand_id
1 'polypeptide(L)'
;MLFRSEELSAINQYFLHAEMCESWGYTKLGNFIKKQSIDEMKHAEQIIERLLFLDAVPKMEYLPLNVGQSVRAQLEADLKLELNAVAMYNKAVRAAREAGDDISAELFKTLLADEERHVDWLESQLHMIKEMGYEIYLANHAAVAGE
;
A
#
# COMPACT_ATOMS: atom_id res chain seq x y z
N MET A 1 -3.60 -10.13 20.03
CA MET A 1 -3.72 -9.07 19.02
C MET A 1 -3.97 -9.72 17.66
N LEU A 2 -5.15 -9.55 17.13
CA LEU A 2 -5.46 -10.01 15.76
C LEU A 2 -4.75 -9.07 14.79
N PHE A 3 -3.65 -9.54 14.22
CA PHE A 3 -3.05 -8.89 13.07
C PHE A 3 -3.90 -9.28 11.85
N ARG A 4 -4.82 -8.40 11.47
CA ARG A 4 -5.50 -8.54 10.18
C ARG A 4 -4.50 -8.14 9.12
N SER A 5 -4.32 -9.00 8.15
CA SER A 5 -3.32 -8.88 7.10
C SER A 5 -3.73 -7.83 6.04
N GLU A 6 -3.95 -6.58 6.46
CA GLU A 6 -4.15 -5.46 5.52
C GLU A 6 -2.91 -5.31 4.64
N GLU A 7 -1.72 -5.50 5.20
CA GLU A 7 -0.45 -5.54 4.49
C GLU A 7 -0.41 -6.61 3.40
N LEU A 8 -0.86 -7.84 3.70
CA LEU A 8 -0.89 -8.92 2.70
C LEU A 8 -1.88 -8.62 1.57
N SER A 9 -3.01 -8.00 1.90
CA SER A 9 -3.97 -7.55 0.90
C SER A 9 -3.40 -6.45 0.03
N ALA A 10 -2.67 -5.48 0.62
CA ALA A 10 -1.96 -4.43 -0.10
C ALA A 10 -0.90 -5.01 -1.05
N ILE A 11 -0.08 -5.94 -0.57
CA ILE A 11 0.93 -6.64 -1.38
C ILE A 11 0.28 -7.24 -2.63
N ASN A 12 -0.78 -8.02 -2.46
CA ASN A 12 -1.43 -8.73 -3.55
C ASN A 12 -2.18 -7.77 -4.49
N GLN A 13 -2.87 -6.77 -3.96
CA GLN A 13 -3.58 -5.79 -4.77
C GLN A 13 -2.62 -4.97 -5.62
N TYR A 14 -1.55 -4.47 -5.05
CA TYR A 14 -0.53 -3.70 -5.77
C TYR A 14 0.21 -4.55 -6.80
N PHE A 15 0.56 -5.78 -6.45
CA PHE A 15 1.20 -6.69 -7.38
C PHE A 15 0.32 -6.92 -8.62
N LEU A 16 -0.96 -7.21 -8.42
CA LEU A 16 -1.91 -7.43 -9.51
C LEU A 16 -2.14 -6.16 -10.33
N HIS A 17 -2.33 -5.00 -9.68
CA HIS A 17 -2.46 -3.72 -10.36
C HIS A 17 -1.22 -3.37 -11.20
N ALA A 18 -0.02 -3.64 -10.68
CA ALA A 18 1.23 -3.42 -11.40
C ALA A 18 1.31 -4.25 -12.69
N GLU A 19 0.99 -5.54 -12.61
CA GLU A 19 0.98 -6.43 -13.78
C GLU A 19 -0.08 -6.01 -14.81
N MET A 20 -1.25 -5.56 -14.35
CA MET A 20 -2.30 -5.04 -15.24
C MET A 20 -1.85 -3.75 -15.94
N CYS A 21 -1.23 -2.81 -15.22
CA CYS A 21 -0.68 -1.59 -15.81
C CYS A 21 0.37 -1.90 -16.87
N GLU A 22 1.25 -2.85 -16.60
CA GLU A 22 2.27 -3.29 -17.55
C GLU A 22 1.64 -3.92 -18.80
N SER A 23 0.65 -4.79 -18.62
CA SER A 23 -0.12 -5.41 -19.71
C SER A 23 -0.82 -4.38 -20.60
N TRP A 24 -1.27 -3.27 -20.04
CA TRP A 24 -1.89 -2.17 -20.78
C TRP A 24 -0.89 -1.23 -21.46
N GLY A 25 0.42 -1.42 -21.24
CA GLY A 25 1.48 -0.57 -21.77
C GLY A 25 1.91 0.60 -20.89
N TYR A 26 1.37 0.72 -19.68
CA TYR A 26 1.72 1.76 -18.70
C TYR A 26 2.88 1.29 -17.80
N THR A 27 4.00 0.99 -18.42
CA THR A 27 5.15 0.32 -17.77
C THR A 27 5.76 1.16 -16.65
N LYS A 28 5.84 2.49 -16.81
CA LYS A 28 6.40 3.37 -15.77
C LYS A 28 5.55 3.33 -14.49
N LEU A 29 4.25 3.38 -14.64
CA LEU A 29 3.32 3.27 -13.52
C LEU A 29 3.36 1.88 -12.89
N GLY A 30 3.36 0.83 -13.71
CA GLY A 30 3.44 -0.56 -13.25
C GLY A 30 4.72 -0.83 -12.44
N ASN A 31 5.86 -0.33 -12.89
CA ASN A 31 7.13 -0.46 -12.16
C ASN A 31 7.09 0.23 -10.79
N PHE A 32 6.49 1.41 -10.72
CA PHE A 32 6.35 2.13 -9.46
C PHE A 32 5.42 1.38 -8.47
N ILE A 33 4.26 0.93 -8.93
CA ILE A 33 3.30 0.19 -8.10
C ILE A 33 3.88 -1.15 -7.64
N LYS A 34 4.65 -1.84 -8.49
CA LYS A 34 5.35 -3.06 -8.12
C LYS A 34 6.35 -2.83 -6.97
N LYS A 35 7.07 -1.73 -7.02
CA LYS A 35 7.97 -1.34 -5.92
C LYS A 35 7.20 -1.11 -4.62
N GLN A 36 6.04 -0.47 -4.68
CA GLN A 36 5.17 -0.31 -3.51
C GLN A 36 4.72 -1.67 -2.93
N SER A 37 4.36 -2.63 -3.78
CA SER A 37 4.05 -3.99 -3.34
C SER A 37 5.21 -4.63 -2.56
N ILE A 38 6.45 -4.41 -3.00
CA ILE A 38 7.64 -4.90 -2.30
C ILE A 38 7.84 -4.17 -0.96
N ASP A 39 7.56 -2.89 -0.90
CA ASP A 39 7.65 -2.11 0.35
C ASP A 39 6.62 -2.59 1.38
N GLU A 40 5.39 -2.90 0.95
CA GLU A 40 4.37 -3.52 1.82
C GLU A 40 4.80 -4.91 2.34
N MET A 41 5.50 -5.68 1.53
CA MET A 41 6.06 -6.97 1.99
C MET A 41 7.08 -6.77 3.11
N LYS A 42 7.91 -5.73 3.04
CA LYS A 42 8.85 -5.38 4.11
C LYS A 42 8.14 -4.89 5.38
N HIS A 43 7.02 -4.16 5.25
CA HIS A 43 6.18 -3.79 6.38
C HIS A 43 5.63 -5.04 7.09
N ALA A 44 5.06 -5.95 6.33
CA ALA A 44 4.55 -7.23 6.86
C ALA A 44 5.66 -8.02 7.58
N GLU A 45 6.85 -8.10 7.00
CA GLU A 45 8.02 -8.77 7.59
C GLU A 45 8.36 -8.18 8.95
N GLN A 46 8.50 -6.87 9.07
CA GLN A 46 8.82 -6.19 10.34
C GLN A 46 7.76 -6.44 11.42
N ILE A 47 6.49 -6.45 11.05
CA ILE A 47 5.40 -6.73 12.00
C ILE A 47 5.43 -8.18 12.46
N ILE A 48 5.64 -9.12 11.54
CA ILE A 48 5.76 -10.55 11.86
C ILE A 48 6.94 -10.79 12.80
N GLU A 49 8.11 -10.21 12.52
CA GLU A 49 9.29 -10.30 13.39
C GLU A 49 8.99 -9.76 14.80
N ARG A 50 8.30 -8.63 14.90
CA ARG A 50 7.91 -8.07 16.20
C ARG A 50 6.94 -8.95 16.97
N LEU A 51 5.93 -9.52 16.29
CA LEU A 51 4.99 -10.45 16.90
C LEU A 51 5.68 -11.71 17.42
N LEU A 52 6.59 -12.30 16.64
CA LEU A 52 7.35 -13.46 17.02
C LEU A 52 8.27 -13.16 18.21
N PHE A 53 8.90 -11.99 18.26
CA PHE A 53 9.67 -11.54 19.41
C PHE A 53 8.84 -11.47 20.70
N LEU A 54 7.57 -11.12 20.58
CA LEU A 54 6.61 -11.04 21.70
C LEU A 54 5.92 -12.40 21.99
N ASP A 55 6.45 -13.50 21.47
CA ASP A 55 5.88 -14.86 21.59
C ASP A 55 4.43 -14.98 21.08
N ALA A 56 4.01 -14.08 20.18
CA ALA A 56 2.71 -14.14 19.52
C ALA A 56 2.83 -14.95 18.22
N VAL A 57 1.78 -15.71 17.89
CA VAL A 57 1.67 -16.40 16.60
C VAL A 57 0.88 -15.50 15.64
N PRO A 58 1.52 -14.98 14.57
CA PRO A 58 0.82 -14.18 13.58
C PRO A 58 -0.31 -14.98 12.92
N LYS A 59 -1.50 -14.41 12.86
CA LYS A 59 -2.61 -14.97 12.09
C LYS A 59 -2.74 -14.19 10.79
N MET A 60 -2.69 -14.90 9.68
CA MET A 60 -2.89 -14.35 8.35
C MET A 60 -4.32 -14.62 7.89
N GLU A 61 -5.09 -13.57 7.72
CA GLU A 61 -6.41 -13.64 7.10
C GLU A 61 -6.35 -12.90 5.76
N TYR A 62 -6.84 -13.56 4.72
CA TYR A 62 -6.96 -12.92 3.41
C TYR A 62 -8.21 -12.04 3.39
N LEU A 63 -8.00 -10.75 3.16
CA LEU A 63 -9.11 -9.84 2.88
C LEU A 63 -9.44 -9.85 1.38
N PRO A 64 -10.70 -9.66 1.00
CA PRO A 64 -11.06 -9.56 -0.41
C PRO A 64 -10.31 -8.41 -1.09
N LEU A 65 -9.72 -8.67 -2.26
CA LEU A 65 -9.08 -7.64 -3.06
C LEU A 65 -10.11 -6.80 -3.80
N ASN A 66 -9.85 -5.53 -3.92
CA ASN A 66 -10.61 -4.60 -4.74
C ASN A 66 -9.80 -4.23 -5.99
N VAL A 67 -9.92 -5.07 -7.03
CA VAL A 67 -9.14 -4.93 -8.26
C VAL A 67 -9.80 -3.93 -9.19
N GLY A 68 -9.12 -2.82 -9.46
CA GLY A 68 -9.58 -1.80 -10.41
C GLY A 68 -9.41 -2.26 -11.86
N GLN A 69 -10.44 -2.04 -12.68
CA GLN A 69 -10.45 -2.41 -14.10
C GLN A 69 -9.92 -1.30 -15.02
N SER A 70 -9.45 -0.21 -14.45
CA SER A 70 -8.76 0.89 -15.13
C SER A 70 -7.72 1.48 -14.20
N VAL A 71 -6.77 2.24 -14.73
CA VAL A 71 -5.74 2.90 -13.90
C VAL A 71 -6.38 3.78 -12.84
N ARG A 72 -7.39 4.60 -13.21
CA ARG A 72 -8.10 5.43 -12.23
C ARG A 72 -8.74 4.59 -11.12
N ALA A 73 -9.48 3.55 -11.49
CA ALA A 73 -10.13 2.68 -10.52
C ALA A 73 -9.13 1.96 -9.60
N GLN A 74 -7.96 1.60 -10.12
CA GLN A 74 -6.87 1.04 -9.33
C GLN A 74 -6.33 2.04 -8.31
N LEU A 75 -6.05 3.28 -8.72
CA LEU A 75 -5.57 4.34 -7.83
C LEU A 75 -6.59 4.66 -6.72
N GLU A 76 -7.87 4.70 -7.05
CA GLU A 76 -8.95 4.93 -6.08
C GLU A 76 -9.07 3.77 -5.09
N ALA A 77 -8.97 2.52 -5.56
CA ALA A 77 -9.00 1.34 -4.72
C ALA A 77 -7.77 1.28 -3.78
N ASP A 78 -6.59 1.59 -4.30
CA ASP A 78 -5.35 1.63 -3.53
C ASP A 78 -5.40 2.74 -2.48
N LEU A 79 -5.90 3.93 -2.82
CA LEU A 79 -6.07 5.03 -1.87
C LEU A 79 -6.98 4.63 -0.70
N LYS A 80 -8.08 3.97 -0.97
CA LYS A 80 -8.99 3.48 0.08
C LYS A 80 -8.29 2.49 1.00
N LEU A 81 -7.49 1.61 0.45
CA LEU A 81 -6.73 0.62 1.21
C LEU A 81 -5.70 1.31 2.12
N GLU A 82 -4.95 2.29 1.60
CA GLU A 82 -3.97 3.06 2.38
C GLU A 82 -4.62 3.89 3.50
N LEU A 83 -5.75 4.52 3.24
CA LEU A 83 -6.48 5.26 4.27
C LEU A 83 -6.95 4.35 5.41
N ASN A 84 -7.34 3.12 5.10
CA ASN A 84 -7.65 2.12 6.12
C ASN A 84 -6.39 1.72 6.92
N ALA A 85 -5.26 1.54 6.25
CA ALA A 85 -3.99 1.24 6.89
C ALA A 85 -3.54 2.37 7.83
N VAL A 86 -3.63 3.62 7.40
CA VAL A 86 -3.37 4.80 8.24
C VAL A 86 -4.22 4.77 9.51
N ALA A 87 -5.52 4.51 9.39
CA ALA A 87 -6.41 4.42 10.54
C ALA A 87 -6.03 3.26 11.48
N MET A 88 -5.67 2.12 10.91
CA MET A 88 -5.23 0.94 11.66
C MET A 88 -3.93 1.22 12.43
N TYR A 89 -2.91 1.78 11.80
CA TYR A 89 -1.64 2.09 12.46
C TYR A 89 -1.78 3.15 13.55
N ASN A 90 -2.64 4.15 13.37
CA ASN A 90 -2.95 5.12 14.43
C ASN A 90 -3.53 4.43 15.67
N LYS A 91 -4.42 3.45 15.49
CA LYS A 91 -4.96 2.63 16.59
C LYS A 91 -3.87 1.76 17.22
N ALA A 92 -3.01 1.15 16.41
CA ALA A 92 -1.93 0.28 16.87
C ALA A 92 -0.91 1.06 17.72
N VAL A 93 -0.54 2.27 17.30
CA VAL A 93 0.35 3.16 18.08
C VAL A 93 -0.24 3.45 19.45
N ARG A 94 -1.52 3.83 19.52
CA ARG A 94 -2.19 4.10 20.80
C ARG A 94 -2.23 2.87 21.71
N ALA A 95 -2.64 1.73 21.15
CA ALA A 95 -2.72 0.48 21.91
C ALA A 95 -1.35 0.04 22.46
N ALA A 96 -0.29 0.16 21.67
CA ALA A 96 1.05 -0.17 22.12
C ALA A 96 1.52 0.75 23.27
N ARG A 97 1.24 2.05 23.19
CA ARG A 97 1.57 3.00 24.26
C ARG A 97 0.78 2.72 25.54
N GLU A 98 -0.51 2.45 25.43
CA GLU A 98 -1.35 2.07 26.56
C GLU A 98 -0.87 0.78 27.24
N ALA A 99 -0.31 -0.15 26.48
CA ALA A 99 0.31 -1.37 27.00
C ALA A 99 1.74 -1.18 27.55
N GLY A 100 2.31 0.02 27.45
CA GLY A 100 3.69 0.29 27.86
C GLY A 100 4.75 -0.29 26.91
N ASP A 101 4.38 -0.60 25.67
CA ASP A 101 5.29 -1.15 24.64
C ASP A 101 5.72 -0.06 23.65
N ASP A 102 6.68 0.76 24.07
CA ASP A 102 7.17 1.88 23.28
C ASP A 102 7.89 1.43 22.00
N ILE A 103 8.52 0.26 21.99
CA ILE A 103 9.22 -0.25 20.81
C ILE A 103 8.21 -0.63 19.70
N SER A 104 7.12 -1.31 20.07
CA SER A 104 6.03 -1.56 19.09
C SER A 104 5.38 -0.26 18.64
N ALA A 105 5.17 0.70 19.54
CA ALA A 105 4.63 2.01 19.18
C ALA A 105 5.51 2.75 18.17
N GLU A 106 6.84 2.74 18.34
CA GLU A 106 7.77 3.35 17.39
C GLU A 106 7.80 2.61 16.04
N LEU A 107 7.74 1.29 16.03
CA LEU A 107 7.61 0.51 14.80
C LEU A 107 6.34 0.93 14.04
N PHE A 108 5.18 0.90 14.67
CA PHE A 108 3.91 1.27 14.04
C PHE A 108 3.88 2.72 13.57
N LYS A 109 4.51 3.62 14.30
CA LYS A 109 4.65 5.02 13.91
C LYS A 109 5.52 5.19 12.64
N THR A 110 6.59 4.41 12.51
CA THR A 110 7.43 4.39 11.31
C THR A 110 6.63 3.89 10.11
N LEU A 111 5.90 2.79 10.26
CA LEU A 111 5.04 2.26 9.21
C LEU A 111 3.91 3.23 8.85
N LEU A 112 3.29 3.86 9.84
CA LEU A 112 2.29 4.91 9.63
C LEU A 112 2.82 6.05 8.74
N ALA A 113 4.05 6.50 8.98
CA ALA A 113 4.66 7.55 8.15
C ALA A 113 4.86 7.10 6.69
N ASP A 114 5.16 5.82 6.47
CA ASP A 114 5.25 5.25 5.13
C ASP A 114 3.87 5.21 4.43
N GLU A 115 2.83 4.79 5.15
CA GLU A 115 1.45 4.78 4.63
C GLU A 115 0.95 6.20 4.27
N GLU A 116 1.28 7.20 5.08
CA GLU A 116 0.93 8.59 4.76
C GLU A 116 1.65 9.08 3.49
N ARG A 117 2.88 8.63 3.22
CA ARG A 117 3.56 8.92 1.95
C ARG A 117 2.87 8.24 0.76
N HIS A 118 2.39 7.01 0.94
CA HIS A 118 1.62 6.31 -0.09
C HIS A 118 0.29 7.03 -0.38
N VAL A 119 -0.41 7.47 0.66
CA VAL A 119 -1.63 8.30 0.52
C VAL A 119 -1.34 9.57 -0.27
N ASP A 120 -0.32 10.32 0.10
CA ASP A 120 0.08 11.56 -0.56
C ASP A 120 0.38 11.34 -2.05
N TRP A 121 1.12 10.28 -2.36
CA TRP A 121 1.41 9.92 -3.75
C TRP A 121 0.13 9.59 -4.53
N LEU A 122 -0.77 8.76 -3.98
CA LEU A 122 -2.02 8.38 -4.64
C LEU A 122 -2.94 9.57 -4.86
N GLU A 123 -3.07 10.44 -3.88
CA GLU A 123 -3.83 11.68 -4.00
C GLU A 123 -3.25 12.59 -5.08
N SER A 124 -1.92 12.68 -5.18
CA SER A 124 -1.26 13.46 -6.23
C SER A 124 -1.52 12.89 -7.63
N GLN A 125 -1.55 11.56 -7.79
CA GLN A 125 -1.89 10.92 -9.07
C GLN A 125 -3.33 11.25 -9.49
N LEU A 126 -4.28 11.12 -8.58
CA LEU A 126 -5.68 11.45 -8.83
C LEU A 126 -5.86 12.94 -9.13
N HIS A 127 -5.12 13.81 -8.44
CA HIS A 127 -5.10 15.25 -8.74
C HIS A 127 -4.58 15.53 -10.15
N MET A 128 -3.47 14.91 -10.55
CA MET A 128 -2.92 15.07 -11.91
C MET A 128 -3.90 14.58 -12.98
N ILE A 129 -4.61 13.49 -12.75
CA ILE A 129 -5.67 13.01 -13.67
C ILE A 129 -6.75 14.09 -13.85
N LYS A 130 -7.16 14.72 -12.76
CA LYS A 130 -8.17 15.77 -12.77
C LYS A 130 -7.70 17.03 -13.52
N GLU A 131 -6.46 17.46 -13.30
CA GLU A 131 -5.93 18.72 -13.85
C GLU A 131 -5.51 18.59 -15.32
N MET A 132 -4.80 17.53 -15.69
CA MET A 132 -4.29 17.38 -17.06
C MET A 132 -5.19 16.55 -17.98
N GLY A 133 -6.18 15.85 -17.43
CA GLY A 133 -7.02 14.90 -18.16
C GLY A 133 -6.44 13.49 -18.18
N TYR A 134 -7.32 12.51 -18.20
CA TYR A 134 -6.95 11.09 -18.04
C TYR A 134 -6.05 10.58 -19.16
N GLU A 135 -6.34 10.95 -20.41
CA GLU A 135 -5.56 10.50 -21.59
C GLU A 135 -4.12 11.02 -21.54
N ILE A 136 -3.91 12.28 -21.16
CA ILE A 136 -2.59 12.87 -21.04
C ILE A 136 -1.82 12.23 -19.86
N TYR A 137 -2.50 12.00 -18.77
CA TYR A 137 -1.92 11.29 -17.62
C TYR A 137 -1.42 9.90 -18.02
N LEU A 138 -2.22 9.12 -18.71
CA LEU A 138 -1.86 7.78 -19.17
C LEU A 138 -0.69 7.82 -20.16
N ALA A 139 -0.67 8.79 -21.07
CA ALA A 139 0.44 8.95 -22.04
C ALA A 139 1.78 9.19 -21.35
N ASN A 140 1.81 9.90 -20.22
CA ASN A 140 3.02 10.14 -19.44
C ASN A 140 3.55 8.88 -18.72
N HIS A 141 2.74 7.85 -18.59
CA HIS A 141 3.09 6.60 -17.91
C HIS A 141 3.33 5.43 -18.86
N ALA A 142 3.12 5.63 -20.16
CA ALA A 142 3.37 4.63 -21.19
C ALA A 142 4.88 4.39 -21.37
N ALA A 143 5.23 3.18 -21.82
CA ALA A 143 6.60 2.87 -22.21
C ALA A 143 7.04 3.74 -23.39
N VAL A 144 8.31 4.18 -23.38
CA VAL A 144 8.91 4.84 -24.53
C VAL A 144 9.26 3.77 -25.56
N ALA A 145 9.03 4.05 -26.86
CA ALA A 145 9.35 3.12 -27.93
C ALA A 145 10.85 2.76 -27.89
N GLY A 146 11.17 1.48 -27.74
CA GLY A 146 12.54 0.97 -27.71
C GLY A 146 13.14 0.74 -26.32
N GLU A 147 12.37 0.96 -25.24
CA GLU A 147 12.76 0.55 -23.87
C GLU A 147 12.22 -0.83 -23.50
#